data_a74c4e954124cf670b9b7a90e3f3fcc6
#
_entry.id   a74c4e954124cf670b9b7a90e3f3fcc6
#
_cell.length_a   1.000
_cell.length_b   1.000
_cell.length_c   1.000
_cell.angle_alpha   90.00
_cell.angle_beta   90.00
_cell.angle_gamma   90.00
#
_symmetry.space_group_name_H-M   'P 1'
#
loop_
_entity.id
_entity.type
_entity.pdbx_description
1 polymer ?
#
loop_
_entity_poly.entity_id
_entity_poly.type
_entity_poly.pdbx_seq_one_letter_code
_entity_poly.pdbx_strand_id
1 'polypeptide(L)'
;MAKSKQLTNGEETNKGGRPRKIKSPEEFDALVDGYLNICKEANEPVLFIGLVLALGLSCKDSFYEYEKYDGFSESVKRARSLIEIEYEKRLVVGNNAAAPIFALKNFGWKDKQDIDHTHNSGNVTTLAEMYDKFNSQP
;
A
#
# COMPACT_ATOMS: atom_id res chain seq x y z
N MET A 1 -3.23 44.68 3.19
CA MET A 1 -3.63 44.71 2.20
C MET A 1 -3.28 43.79 1.20
N ALA A 2 -2.38 44.06 0.49
CA ALA A 2 -2.13 43.23 -0.58
C ALA A 2 -1.78 41.86 -0.21
N LYS A 3 -1.13 41.71 0.83
CA LYS A 3 -0.76 40.44 1.19
C LYS A 3 -1.82 39.48 1.20
N SER A 4 -2.89 39.88 1.51
CA SER A 4 -3.88 38.90 1.71
C SER A 4 -4.13 38.07 0.54
N LYS A 5 -4.04 38.55 -0.60
CA LYS A 5 -4.39 37.78 -1.67
C LYS A 5 -3.61 36.59 -1.87
N GLN A 6 -2.40 36.68 -1.76
CA GLN A 6 -1.70 35.54 -2.08
C GLN A 6 -2.05 34.40 -1.23
N LEU A 7 -2.41 34.63 -0.06
CA LEU A 7 -2.73 33.55 0.71
C LEU A 7 -3.85 32.83 0.16
N THR A 8 -4.73 33.52 -0.39
CA THR A 8 -5.91 32.85 -0.79
C THR A 8 -5.65 31.81 -1.78
N ASN A 9 -4.64 31.91 -2.55
CA ASN A 9 -4.44 30.93 -3.50
C ASN A 9 -4.37 29.60 -2.93
N GLY A 10 -3.65 29.44 -1.99
CA GLY A 10 -3.48 28.14 -1.47
C GLY A 10 -4.69 27.60 -0.93
N GLU A 11 -5.50 28.35 -0.34
CA GLU A 11 -6.60 27.76 0.19
C GLU A 11 -7.66 27.44 -0.67
N GLU A 12 -7.79 28.02 -1.73
CA GLU A 12 -8.86 27.66 -2.52
C GLU A 12 -8.86 26.25 -2.83
N THR A 13 -7.75 25.64 -2.94
CA THR A 13 -7.76 24.27 -3.32
C THR A 13 -8.26 23.42 -2.23
N ASN A 14 -8.32 23.93 -1.03
CA ASN A 14 -8.73 23.13 0.00
C ASN A 14 -10.03 23.41 0.56
N LYS A 15 -10.82 24.06 -0.11
CA LYS A 15 -12.07 24.41 0.37
C LYS A 15 -12.81 23.23 0.72
N GLY A 16 -13.59 23.14 1.50
CA GLY A 16 -14.36 22.02 1.79
C GLY A 16 -13.90 21.23 2.93
N GLY A 17 -12.84 21.45 3.52
CA GLY A 17 -12.44 20.64 4.58
C GLY A 17 -11.29 21.18 5.31
N ARG A 18 -10.82 20.43 6.26
CA ARG A 18 -9.68 20.83 6.96
C ARG A 18 -8.48 20.83 6.06
N PRO A 19 -7.53 21.68 6.29
CA PRO A 19 -6.33 21.70 5.47
C PRO A 19 -5.57 20.40 5.58
N ARG A 20 -4.89 20.03 4.53
CA ARG A 20 -4.10 18.82 4.54
C ARG A 20 -2.94 18.98 5.48
N LYS A 21 -2.62 17.90 6.18
CA LYS A 21 -1.48 17.96 7.08
C LYS A 21 -0.18 17.94 6.32
N ILE A 22 -0.12 17.20 5.22
CA ILE A 22 1.07 17.12 4.41
C ILE A 22 0.87 17.98 3.21
N LYS A 23 1.73 18.95 3.01
CA LYS A 23 1.50 19.95 2.01
C LYS A 23 2.07 19.66 0.65
N SER A 24 3.04 18.80 0.55
CA SER A 24 3.65 18.52 -0.75
C SER A 24 4.01 17.06 -0.87
N PRO A 25 4.11 16.57 -2.10
CA PRO A 25 4.53 15.18 -2.28
C PRO A 25 5.94 14.94 -1.75
N GLU A 26 6.79 15.94 -1.81
CA GLU A 26 8.14 15.78 -1.29
C GLU A 26 8.13 15.61 0.22
N GLU A 27 7.24 16.32 0.89
CA GLU A 27 7.12 16.16 2.31
C GLU A 27 6.57 14.77 2.62
N PHE A 28 5.62 14.30 1.83
CA PHE A 28 5.04 12.99 2.00
C PHE A 28 6.15 11.93 1.87
N ASP A 29 6.94 12.03 0.82
CA ASP A 29 8.00 11.06 0.59
C ASP A 29 9.03 11.09 1.70
N ALA A 30 9.36 12.27 2.19
CA ALA A 30 10.34 12.38 3.27
C ALA A 30 9.84 11.72 4.54
N LEU A 31 8.56 11.87 4.83
CA LEU A 31 7.99 11.25 6.01
C LEU A 31 7.96 9.74 5.88
N VAL A 32 7.67 9.23 4.68
CA VAL A 32 7.67 7.80 4.44
C VAL A 32 9.08 7.26 4.65
N ASP A 33 10.06 7.89 4.03
CA ASP A 33 11.44 7.43 4.15
C ASP A 33 11.92 7.51 5.60
N GLY A 34 11.49 8.54 6.31
CA GLY A 34 11.86 8.68 7.71
C GLY A 34 11.33 7.54 8.55
N TYR A 35 10.07 7.14 8.32
CA TYR A 35 9.50 6.05 9.08
C TYR A 35 10.25 4.74 8.77
N LEU A 36 10.55 4.50 7.50
CA LEU A 36 11.24 3.28 7.15
C LEU A 36 12.63 3.23 7.76
N ASN A 37 13.30 4.37 7.80
CA ASN A 37 14.61 4.41 8.40
C ASN A 37 14.56 4.19 9.90
N ILE A 38 13.56 4.74 10.56
CA ILE A 38 13.42 4.53 11.98
C ILE A 38 13.20 3.06 12.28
N CYS A 39 12.36 2.39 11.50
CA CYS A 39 12.11 0.98 11.69
C CYS A 39 13.38 0.18 11.48
N LYS A 40 14.15 0.55 10.46
CA LYS A 40 15.36 -0.17 10.15
C LYS A 40 16.38 -0.02 11.27
N GLU A 41 16.56 1.19 11.76
CA GLU A 41 17.54 1.41 12.79
C GLU A 41 17.14 0.78 14.11
N ALA A 42 15.86 0.75 14.40
CA ALA A 42 15.39 0.15 15.63
C ALA A 42 15.17 -1.36 15.50
N ASN A 43 15.38 -1.88 14.29
CA ASN A 43 15.17 -3.28 14.03
C ASN A 43 13.73 -3.67 14.34
N GLU A 44 12.81 -2.83 13.97
CA GLU A 44 11.40 -3.06 14.19
C GLU A 44 10.71 -3.34 12.88
N PRO A 45 9.65 -4.12 12.88
CA PRO A 45 8.97 -4.41 11.61
C PRO A 45 8.25 -3.18 11.09
N VAL A 46 8.20 -3.10 9.78
CA VAL A 46 7.48 -2.02 9.13
C VAL A 46 6.02 -2.42 9.08
N LEU A 47 5.15 -1.53 9.54
CA LEU A 47 3.72 -1.80 9.57
C LEU A 47 2.99 -0.72 8.79
N PHE A 48 1.98 -1.10 8.04
CA PHE A 48 1.25 -0.12 7.25
C PHE A 48 0.59 0.92 8.14
N ILE A 49 -0.10 0.48 9.17
CA ILE A 49 -0.76 1.44 10.05
C ILE A 49 0.29 2.27 10.80
N GLY A 50 1.45 1.68 11.09
CA GLY A 50 2.53 2.45 11.68
C GLY A 50 2.95 3.59 10.78
N LEU A 51 3.05 3.33 9.47
CA LEU A 51 3.37 4.38 8.54
C LEU A 51 2.27 5.44 8.53
N VAL A 52 1.02 5.03 8.51
CA VAL A 52 -0.08 5.98 8.49
C VAL A 52 0.01 6.93 9.69
N LEU A 53 0.28 6.38 10.86
CA LEU A 53 0.39 7.21 12.04
C LEU A 53 1.63 8.08 12.01
N ALA A 54 2.72 7.58 11.44
CA ALA A 54 3.93 8.38 11.33
C ALA A 54 3.74 9.56 10.39
N LEU A 55 2.84 9.41 9.42
CA LEU A 55 2.51 10.52 8.55
C LEU A 55 1.62 11.56 9.23
N GLY A 56 1.20 11.28 10.44
CA GLY A 56 0.33 12.21 11.14
C GLY A 56 -1.13 12.00 10.84
N LEU A 57 -1.47 10.92 10.17
CA LEU A 57 -2.86 10.65 9.81
C LEU A 57 -3.47 9.72 10.83
N SER A 58 -4.78 9.65 10.87
CA SER A 58 -5.44 8.88 11.89
C SER A 58 -5.93 7.52 11.41
N CYS A 59 -6.04 7.31 10.13
CA CYS A 59 -6.51 6.03 9.65
C CYS A 59 -6.09 5.80 8.21
N LYS A 60 -6.23 4.58 7.74
CA LYS A 60 -5.78 4.27 6.40
C LYS A 60 -6.57 4.99 5.34
N ASP A 61 -7.82 5.33 5.62
CA ASP A 61 -8.60 6.03 4.63
C ASP A 61 -7.99 7.39 4.34
N SER A 62 -7.45 8.04 5.36
CA SER A 62 -6.80 9.32 5.15
C SER A 62 -5.56 9.17 4.27
N PHE A 63 -4.87 8.05 4.42
CA PHE A 63 -3.70 7.79 3.60
C PHE A 63 -4.12 7.67 2.13
N TYR A 64 -5.17 6.90 1.86
CA TYR A 64 -5.58 6.72 0.48
C TYR A 64 -6.22 7.97 -0.09
N GLU A 65 -6.73 8.85 0.76
CA GLU A 65 -7.27 10.09 0.25
C GLU A 65 -6.21 10.91 -0.44
N TYR A 66 -4.96 10.82 0.00
CA TYR A 66 -3.91 11.60 -0.63
C TYR A 66 -3.69 11.21 -2.09
N GLU A 67 -4.09 10.01 -2.45
CA GLU A 67 -3.93 9.61 -3.84
C GLU A 67 -4.76 10.48 -4.76
N LYS A 68 -5.81 11.11 -4.25
CA LYS A 68 -6.67 11.94 -5.05
C LYS A 68 -6.14 13.35 -5.22
N TYR A 69 -5.17 13.76 -4.42
CA TYR A 69 -4.67 15.11 -4.51
C TYR A 69 -3.62 15.20 -5.62
N ASP A 70 -3.62 16.38 -6.25
CA ASP A 70 -2.72 16.60 -7.36
C ASP A 70 -1.29 16.39 -6.97
N GLY A 71 -0.59 15.59 -7.72
CA GLY A 71 0.82 15.38 -7.46
C GLY A 71 1.15 14.35 -6.41
N PHE A 72 0.16 13.87 -5.66
CA PHE A 72 0.44 12.92 -4.61
C PHE A 72 0.25 11.47 -5.05
N SER A 73 -0.31 11.23 -6.22
CA SER A 73 -0.62 9.88 -6.63
C SER A 73 0.61 8.99 -6.66
N GLU A 74 1.69 9.49 -7.23
CA GLU A 74 2.90 8.68 -7.32
C GLU A 74 3.52 8.44 -5.96
N SER A 75 3.45 9.43 -5.09
CA SER A 75 4.00 9.26 -3.75
C SER A 75 3.25 8.23 -2.96
N VAL A 76 1.92 8.21 -3.09
CA VAL A 76 1.11 7.22 -2.39
C VAL A 76 1.40 5.82 -2.94
N LYS A 77 1.51 5.70 -4.27
CA LYS A 77 1.80 4.40 -4.85
C LYS A 77 3.18 3.92 -4.45
N ARG A 78 4.13 4.81 -4.40
CA ARG A 78 5.48 4.46 -3.99
C ARG A 78 5.48 3.97 -2.54
N ALA A 79 4.77 4.68 -1.67
CA ALA A 79 4.70 4.29 -0.27
C ALA A 79 4.07 2.92 -0.11
N ARG A 80 2.99 2.66 -0.86
CA ARG A 80 2.37 1.35 -0.80
C ARG A 80 3.34 0.27 -1.25
N SER A 81 4.07 0.51 -2.31
CA SER A 81 5.00 -0.49 -2.81
C SER A 81 6.10 -0.76 -1.80
N LEU A 82 6.57 0.26 -1.13
CA LEU A 82 7.61 0.07 -0.13
C LEU A 82 7.10 -0.77 1.04
N ILE A 83 5.84 -0.58 1.42
CA ILE A 83 5.29 -1.38 2.49
C ILE A 83 5.05 -2.81 2.02
N GLU A 84 4.59 -2.98 0.78
CA GLU A 84 4.37 -4.31 0.26
C GLU A 84 5.67 -5.11 0.21
N ILE A 85 6.77 -4.45 -0.14
CA ILE A 85 8.04 -5.13 -0.16
C ILE A 85 8.39 -5.66 1.23
N GLU A 86 8.11 -4.89 2.26
CA GLU A 86 8.43 -5.35 3.61
C GLU A 86 7.57 -6.55 4.00
N TYR A 87 6.33 -6.56 3.62
CA TYR A 87 5.49 -7.71 3.90
C TYR A 87 5.91 -8.92 3.06
N GLU A 88 6.29 -8.67 1.81
CA GLU A 88 6.73 -9.76 0.96
C GLU A 88 8.01 -10.39 1.51
N LYS A 89 8.90 -9.57 2.06
CA LYS A 89 10.11 -10.12 2.67
C LYS A 89 9.75 -11.08 3.80
N ARG A 90 8.77 -10.74 4.60
CA ARG A 90 8.36 -11.61 5.68
C ARG A 90 7.78 -12.91 5.16
N LEU A 91 7.10 -12.84 4.01
CA LEU A 91 6.53 -14.01 3.41
C LEU A 91 7.63 -14.96 2.97
N VAL A 92 8.69 -14.42 2.39
CA VAL A 92 9.76 -15.23 1.83
C VAL A 92 10.65 -15.81 2.91
N VAL A 93 10.99 -15.01 3.91
CA VAL A 93 11.93 -15.49 4.91
C VAL A 93 11.32 -15.90 6.22
N GLY A 94 10.07 -15.61 6.44
CA GLY A 94 9.48 -15.89 7.72
C GLY A 94 9.03 -17.32 7.87
N ASN A 95 8.85 -17.73 9.09
CA ASN A 95 8.35 -19.06 9.36
C ASN A 95 6.86 -19.12 9.31
N ASN A 96 6.19 -18.03 9.51
CA ASN A 96 4.74 -18.02 9.50
C ASN A 96 4.27 -17.10 8.41
N ALA A 97 3.72 -17.64 7.37
CA ALA A 97 3.31 -16.84 6.24
C ALA A 97 1.88 -16.32 6.33
N ALA A 98 1.13 -16.77 7.30
CA ALA A 98 -0.29 -16.43 7.35
C ALA A 98 -0.52 -14.94 7.51
N ALA A 99 0.17 -14.30 8.42
CA ALA A 99 -0.04 -12.88 8.66
C ALA A 99 0.37 -12.02 7.48
N PRO A 100 1.55 -12.22 6.90
CA PRO A 100 1.88 -11.40 5.74
C PRO A 100 0.97 -11.66 4.55
N ILE A 101 0.48 -12.88 4.36
CA ILE A 101 -0.43 -13.15 3.27
C ILE A 101 -1.72 -12.37 3.48
N PHE A 102 -2.25 -12.38 4.70
CA PHE A 102 -3.46 -11.66 4.99
C PHE A 102 -3.27 -10.17 4.72
N ALA A 103 -2.15 -9.62 5.15
CA ALA A 103 -1.88 -8.20 4.94
C ALA A 103 -1.76 -7.87 3.46
N LEU A 104 -1.07 -8.73 2.70
CA LEU A 104 -0.91 -8.45 1.29
C LEU A 104 -2.22 -8.53 0.54
N LYS A 105 -3.13 -9.38 0.97
CA LYS A 105 -4.42 -9.42 0.33
C LYS A 105 -5.16 -8.10 0.51
N ASN A 106 -4.93 -7.42 1.60
CA ASN A 106 -5.53 -6.12 1.80
C ASN A 106 -4.94 -5.08 0.86
N PHE A 107 -3.79 -5.33 0.29
CA PHE A 107 -3.20 -4.42 -0.69
C PHE A 107 -3.59 -4.82 -2.12
N GLY A 108 -4.48 -5.76 -2.26
CA GLY A 108 -4.93 -6.13 -3.58
C GLY A 108 -4.35 -7.39 -4.14
N TRP A 109 -3.49 -8.06 -3.39
CA TRP A 109 -2.95 -9.32 -3.86
C TRP A 109 -4.06 -10.36 -3.80
N LYS A 110 -4.10 -11.22 -4.77
CA LYS A 110 -5.15 -12.20 -4.85
C LYS A 110 -4.64 -13.60 -4.94
N ASP A 111 -5.49 -14.51 -4.45
CA ASP A 111 -5.21 -15.89 -4.55
C ASP A 111 -5.75 -16.39 -5.87
N LYS A 112 -4.95 -17.08 -6.64
CA LYS A 112 -5.42 -17.55 -7.89
C LYS A 112 -6.59 -18.46 -7.79
N GLN A 113 -6.67 -19.22 -6.74
CA GLN A 113 -7.76 -20.10 -6.60
C GLN A 113 -9.09 -19.45 -6.49
N ASP A 114 -9.12 -18.27 -5.92
CA ASP A 114 -10.38 -17.58 -5.82
C ASP A 114 -10.97 -17.29 -7.16
N ILE A 115 -10.13 -17.07 -8.14
CA ILE A 115 -10.62 -16.76 -9.44
C ILE A 115 -11.16 -17.98 -10.10
N ASP A 116 -10.52 -19.11 -9.90
CA ASP A 116 -10.97 -20.31 -10.52
C ASP A 116 -12.32 -20.73 -10.03
N HIS A 117 -12.61 -20.48 -8.78
CA HIS A 117 -13.90 -20.87 -8.27
C HIS A 117 -15.02 -20.24 -9.02
N THR A 118 -14.88 -19.05 -9.46
CA THR A 118 -15.98 -18.41 -10.10
C THR A 118 -16.26 -19.03 -11.44
N HIS A 119 -15.29 -19.65 -12.05
CA HIS A 119 -15.55 -20.18 -13.32
C HIS A 119 -16.14 -21.49 -13.26
N ASN A 120 -15.76 -22.26 -12.43
CA ASN A 120 -16.28 -23.53 -12.27
C ASN A 120 -16.55 -24.29 -13.47
N SER A 121 -16.30 -23.97 -14.54
CA SER A 121 -16.63 -24.74 -15.62
C SER A 121 -15.81 -25.93 -15.63
N GLY A 122 -16.02 -26.78 -16.42
CA GLY A 122 -15.33 -28.01 -16.47
C GLY A 122 -13.89 -27.88 -16.85
N ASN A 123 -13.49 -26.72 -17.17
CA ASN A 123 -12.13 -26.52 -17.57
C ASN A 123 -11.21 -26.23 -16.48
N VAL A 124 -11.68 -26.10 -15.27
CA VAL A 124 -10.79 -25.76 -14.18
C VAL A 124 -9.79 -26.84 -14.01
N THR A 125 -8.54 -26.52 -13.98
CA THR A 125 -7.47 -27.48 -13.82
C THR A 125 -6.76 -27.18 -12.54
N THR A 126 -6.73 -28.11 -11.63
CA THR A 126 -6.03 -27.90 -10.38
C THR A 126 -4.55 -28.11 -10.62
N LEU A 127 -3.76 -27.70 -9.69
CA LEU A 127 -2.33 -27.89 -9.80
C LEU A 127 -2.00 -29.38 -9.87
N ALA A 128 -2.72 -30.19 -9.12
CA ALA A 128 -2.47 -31.62 -9.14
C ALA A 128 -2.75 -32.20 -10.50
N GLU A 129 -3.81 -31.74 -11.14
CA GLU A 129 -4.14 -32.24 -12.46
C GLU A 129 -3.10 -31.81 -13.46
N MET A 130 -2.62 -30.61 -13.34
CA MET A 130 -1.60 -30.15 -14.25
C MET A 130 -0.33 -30.96 -14.09
N TYR A 131 0.00 -31.27 -12.87
CA TYR A 131 1.19 -32.03 -12.58
C TYR A 131 1.07 -33.43 -13.17
N ASP A 132 -0.07 -34.05 -12.99
CA ASP A 132 -0.31 -35.37 -13.55
C ASP A 132 -0.24 -35.37 -15.05
N LYS A 133 -0.83 -34.38 -15.67
CA LYS A 133 -0.80 -34.28 -17.09
C LYS A 133 0.60 -34.15 -17.59
N PHE A 134 1.39 -33.35 -16.92
CA PHE A 134 2.75 -33.12 -17.31
C PHE A 134 3.56 -34.38 -17.17
N ASN A 135 3.36 -35.14 -16.11
CA ASN A 135 4.11 -36.35 -15.87
C ASN A 135 3.67 -37.52 -16.71
N SER A 136 2.47 -37.52 -17.20
CA SER A 136 2.03 -38.63 -17.96
C SER A 136 2.34 -38.51 -19.44
N GLN A 137 3.02 -37.49 -19.84
CA GLN A 137 3.36 -37.39 -21.23
C GLN A 137 4.50 -38.29 -21.56
N PRO A 138 4.53 -38.87 -22.69
CA PRO A 138 5.60 -39.82 -23.07
C PRO A 138 6.92 -39.12 -23.32
#